data_9c2f48f667b3ebca927af18e7c9f0cc0
#
_entry.id   9c2f48f667b3ebca927af18e7c9f0cc0
#
_cell.length_a   1.000
_cell.length_b   1.000
_cell.length_c   1.000
_cell.angle_alpha   90.00
_cell.angle_beta   90.00
_cell.angle_gamma   90.00
#
_symmetry.space_group_name_H-M   'P 1'
#
loop_
_entity.id
_entity.type
_entity.pdbx_description
1 polymer ?
#
loop_
_entity_poly.entity_id
_entity_poly.type
_entity_poly.pdbx_seq_one_letter_code
_entity_poly.pdbx_strand_id
1 'polypeptide(L)'
;MPPGIYQVRVAARDEKSGRVGSAIDWVVIPDLTKKQLTLSSLLLGGQVLDNKSNTDGAAQVQLSVDHRFARSSRLGYWVFVYNAKRDAGGGTNLTVQAQVMRDGQLMLSSPERHLKQAGPDPDRIPFGEELALKTLAPGTYDLRVTITDSIAGTSVTQMIDFIVL
;
A
#
# COMPACT_ATOMS: atom_id res chain seq x y z
N MET A 1 -2.51 -17.58 10.18
CA MET A 1 -1.10 -17.72 10.60
C MET A 1 -0.87 -16.88 11.85
N PRO A 2 -0.12 -17.33 12.86
CA PRO A 2 0.23 -16.52 14.03
C PRO A 2 1.10 -15.32 13.63
N PRO A 3 1.15 -14.26 14.44
CA PRO A 3 2.11 -13.17 14.24
C PRO A 3 3.56 -13.68 14.28
N GLY A 4 4.42 -13.12 13.43
CA GLY A 4 5.82 -13.55 13.36
C GLY A 4 6.49 -13.22 12.04
N ILE A 5 7.75 -13.64 11.91
CA ILE A 5 8.53 -13.48 10.67
C ILE A 5 8.53 -14.84 9.95
N TYR A 6 8.14 -14.83 8.71
CA TYR A 6 8.03 -16.02 7.85
C TYR A 6 8.93 -15.87 6.63
N GLN A 7 9.61 -16.96 6.30
CA GLN A 7 10.32 -17.05 5.03
C GLN A 7 9.42 -17.71 3.98
N VAL A 8 9.18 -17.00 2.90
CA VAL A 8 8.47 -17.51 1.72
C VAL A 8 9.51 -17.95 0.69
N ARG A 9 9.40 -19.18 0.22
CA ARG A 9 10.25 -19.75 -0.84
C ARG A 9 9.36 -20.18 -1.99
N VAL A 10 9.68 -19.74 -3.17
CA VAL A 10 9.02 -20.15 -4.41
C VAL A 10 10.05 -20.75 -5.34
N ALA A 11 9.71 -21.87 -5.97
CA ALA A 11 10.52 -22.47 -7.02
C ALA A 11 9.63 -22.77 -8.23
N ALA A 12 10.14 -22.48 -9.41
CA ALA A 12 9.50 -22.79 -10.69
C ALA A 12 10.45 -23.58 -11.59
N ARG A 13 9.92 -24.57 -12.28
CA ARG A 13 10.64 -25.35 -13.29
C ARG A 13 9.93 -25.25 -14.62
N ASP A 14 10.68 -24.91 -15.67
CA ASP A 14 10.20 -25.01 -17.05
C ASP A 14 10.27 -26.47 -17.48
N GLU A 15 9.13 -27.04 -17.82
CA GLU A 15 9.02 -28.44 -18.22
C GLU A 15 9.73 -28.74 -19.54
N LYS A 16 9.82 -27.77 -20.47
CA LYS A 16 10.45 -27.95 -21.78
C LYS A 16 11.96 -27.87 -21.72
N SER A 17 12.50 -26.87 -21.02
CA SER A 17 13.95 -26.64 -20.95
C SER A 17 14.59 -27.27 -19.71
N GLY A 18 13.83 -27.72 -18.74
CA GLY A 18 14.29 -28.21 -17.44
C GLY A 18 14.90 -27.15 -16.54
N ARG A 19 14.91 -25.89 -16.95
CA ARG A 19 15.47 -24.79 -16.16
C ARG A 19 14.68 -24.59 -14.87
N VAL A 20 15.39 -24.36 -13.78
CA VAL A 20 14.80 -24.11 -12.46
C VAL A 20 15.18 -22.69 -12.03
N GLY A 21 14.20 -21.94 -11.55
CA GLY A 21 14.39 -20.67 -10.88
C GLY A 21 13.80 -20.74 -9.47
N SER A 22 14.36 -20.02 -8.51
CA SER A 22 13.79 -19.88 -7.16
C SER A 22 13.97 -18.46 -6.65
N ALA A 23 13.02 -18.04 -5.79
CA ALA A 23 13.06 -16.78 -5.07
C ALA A 23 12.78 -17.04 -3.60
N ILE A 24 13.36 -16.22 -2.73
CA ILE A 24 13.16 -16.26 -1.28
C ILE A 24 12.88 -14.83 -0.83
N ASP A 25 11.86 -14.68 0.00
CA ASP A 25 11.52 -13.39 0.62
C ASP A 25 11.07 -13.59 2.05
N TRP A 26 11.06 -12.51 2.84
CA TRP A 26 10.64 -12.50 4.23
C TRP A 26 9.37 -11.69 4.39
N VAL A 27 8.38 -12.27 5.06
CA VAL A 27 7.10 -11.63 5.35
C VAL A 27 6.93 -11.50 6.85
N VAL A 28 6.61 -10.29 7.30
CA VAL A 28 6.28 -10.01 8.70
C VAL A 28 4.76 -9.99 8.85
N ILE A 29 4.21 -10.88 9.65
CA ILE A 29 2.80 -10.84 10.05
C ILE A 29 2.71 -10.11 11.39
N PRO A 30 2.10 -8.89 11.42
CA PRO A 30 2.02 -8.12 12.65
C PRO A 30 1.05 -8.74 13.65
N ASP A 31 1.30 -8.49 14.93
CA ASP A 31 0.39 -8.90 16.01
C ASP A 31 -0.71 -7.85 16.20
N LEU A 32 -1.85 -8.08 15.57
CA LEU A 32 -3.00 -7.18 15.66
C LEU A 32 -3.71 -7.25 17.02
N THR A 33 -3.44 -8.26 17.86
CA THR A 33 -4.04 -8.39 19.19
C THR A 33 -3.53 -7.35 20.18
N LYS A 34 -2.38 -6.75 19.91
CA LYS A 34 -1.81 -5.67 20.71
C LYS A 34 -2.59 -4.35 20.61
N LYS A 35 -3.59 -4.28 19.73
CA LYS A 35 -4.45 -3.11 19.52
C LYS A 35 -3.66 -1.80 19.29
N GLN A 36 -2.49 -1.90 18.68
CA GLN A 36 -1.68 -0.77 18.24
C GLN A 36 -2.01 -0.43 16.79
N LEU A 37 -2.04 0.86 16.46
CA LEU A 37 -2.19 1.31 15.07
C LEU A 37 -1.17 0.60 14.18
N THR A 38 -1.65 -0.09 13.16
CA THR A 38 -0.82 -0.94 12.29
C THR A 38 -1.29 -0.80 10.85
N LEU A 39 -0.38 -0.92 9.90
CA LEU A 39 -0.67 -0.92 8.46
C LEU A 39 -0.38 -2.30 7.86
N SER A 40 -1.14 -2.65 6.83
CA SER A 40 -0.73 -3.73 5.92
C SER A 40 0.51 -3.33 5.13
N SER A 41 1.08 -4.26 4.37
CA SER A 41 1.96 -3.91 3.26
C SER A 41 1.26 -2.98 2.28
N LEU A 42 2.02 -2.13 1.60
CA LEU A 42 1.53 -1.32 0.49
C LEU A 42 1.36 -2.23 -0.74
N LEU A 43 0.23 -2.09 -1.40
CA LEU A 43 -0.04 -2.73 -2.68
C LEU A 43 0.05 -1.66 -3.76
N LEU A 44 0.87 -1.89 -4.79
CA LEU A 44 1.00 -0.98 -5.92
C LEU A 44 0.29 -1.53 -7.15
N GLY A 45 -0.29 -0.64 -7.95
CA GLY A 45 -0.93 -0.99 -9.20
C GLY A 45 -0.91 0.15 -10.22
N GLY A 46 -1.08 -0.19 -11.48
CA GLY A 46 -1.33 0.76 -12.55
C GLY A 46 -2.82 0.80 -12.87
N GLN A 47 -3.32 1.93 -13.34
CA GLN A 47 -4.70 2.24 -13.73
C GLN A 47 -5.80 1.42 -13.04
N VAL A 48 -6.67 2.10 -12.31
CA VAL A 48 -8.01 1.58 -12.01
C VAL A 48 -8.72 1.47 -13.35
N LEU A 49 -8.88 0.27 -13.88
CA LEU A 49 -9.74 0.04 -15.03
C LEU A 49 -11.16 0.30 -14.55
N ASP A 50 -11.73 1.43 -14.98
CA ASP A 50 -13.17 1.68 -14.93
C ASP A 50 -13.86 0.63 -15.81
N ASN A 51 -14.06 -0.57 -15.30
CA ASN A 51 -14.87 -1.57 -15.91
C ASN A 51 -16.34 -1.18 -15.71
N LYS A 52 -16.88 -0.41 -16.66
CA LYS A 52 -18.32 -0.07 -16.77
C LYS A 52 -19.26 -1.29 -16.87
N SER A 53 -18.71 -2.50 -16.77
CA SER A 53 -19.46 -3.76 -16.97
C SER A 53 -19.65 -4.59 -15.69
N ASN A 54 -19.19 -4.18 -14.53
CA ASN A 54 -19.46 -4.92 -13.29
C ASN A 54 -20.50 -4.19 -12.44
N THR A 55 -21.66 -4.81 -12.31
CA THR A 55 -22.83 -4.38 -11.54
C THR A 55 -22.58 -4.21 -10.01
N ASP A 56 -21.38 -4.53 -9.52
CA ASP A 56 -21.04 -4.47 -8.09
C ASP A 56 -20.07 -3.36 -7.69
N GLY A 57 -19.75 -2.42 -8.58
CA GLY A 57 -19.02 -1.18 -8.22
C GLY A 57 -17.61 -1.36 -7.63
N ALA A 58 -17.05 -2.56 -7.63
CA ALA A 58 -15.68 -2.80 -7.18
C ALA A 58 -14.71 -2.47 -8.32
N ALA A 59 -13.95 -1.38 -8.17
CA ALA A 59 -12.85 -1.07 -9.06
C ALA A 59 -11.83 -2.23 -9.03
N GLN A 60 -11.62 -2.88 -10.19
CA GLN A 60 -10.59 -3.90 -10.30
C GLN A 60 -9.23 -3.22 -10.36
N VAL A 61 -8.47 -3.36 -9.28
CA VAL A 61 -7.09 -2.90 -9.20
C VAL A 61 -6.19 -3.94 -9.85
N GLN A 62 -5.49 -3.56 -10.92
CA GLN A 62 -4.44 -4.40 -11.47
C GLN A 62 -3.15 -4.18 -10.67
N LEU A 63 -2.85 -5.10 -9.75
CA LEU A 63 -1.61 -5.05 -8.97
C LEU A 63 -0.39 -5.24 -9.88
N SER A 64 0.63 -4.43 -9.65
CA SER A 64 1.94 -4.55 -10.28
C SER A 64 2.85 -5.38 -9.37
N VAL A 65 3.41 -6.45 -9.90
CA VAL A 65 4.35 -7.33 -9.16
C VAL A 65 5.79 -6.83 -9.29
N ASP A 66 6.13 -6.19 -10.41
CA ASP A 66 7.47 -5.69 -10.69
C ASP A 66 7.69 -4.23 -10.31
N HIS A 67 6.64 -3.54 -9.84
CA HIS A 67 6.62 -2.15 -9.41
C HIS A 67 7.23 -1.18 -10.44
N ARG A 68 7.04 -1.46 -11.73
CA ARG A 68 7.55 -0.65 -12.84
C ARG A 68 6.40 0.09 -13.52
N PHE A 69 6.51 1.40 -13.62
CA PHE A 69 5.42 2.26 -14.11
C PHE A 69 5.93 3.22 -15.17
N ALA A 70 5.17 3.37 -16.25
CA ALA A 70 5.48 4.39 -17.25
C ALA A 70 5.28 5.78 -16.64
N ARG A 71 6.16 6.73 -16.98
CA ARG A 71 6.07 8.13 -16.53
C ARG A 71 4.73 8.79 -16.88
N SER A 72 4.11 8.39 -17.98
CA SER A 72 2.78 8.88 -18.41
C SER A 72 1.62 8.29 -17.62
N SER A 73 1.86 7.25 -16.80
CA SER A 73 0.83 6.58 -16.02
C SER A 73 0.58 7.24 -14.66
N ARG A 74 -0.43 6.73 -13.96
CA ARG A 74 -0.68 7.00 -12.55
C ARG A 74 -0.27 5.78 -11.75
N LEU A 75 0.36 6.01 -10.61
CA LEU A 75 0.68 4.99 -9.62
C LEU A 75 -0.47 4.94 -8.62
N GLY A 76 -1.24 3.86 -8.64
CA GLY A 76 -2.19 3.55 -7.59
C GLY A 76 -1.51 2.84 -6.43
N TYR A 77 -1.88 3.18 -5.20
CA TYR A 77 -1.43 2.46 -4.02
C TYR A 77 -2.58 2.22 -3.05
N TRP A 78 -2.52 1.10 -2.34
CA TRP A 78 -3.54 0.68 -1.37
C TRP A 78 -2.90 0.15 -0.11
N VAL A 79 -3.56 0.41 1.01
CA VAL A 79 -3.16 -0.04 2.33
C VAL A 79 -4.39 -0.27 3.19
N PHE A 80 -4.31 -1.22 4.12
CA PHE A 80 -5.30 -1.38 5.17
C PHE A 80 -4.77 -0.85 6.48
N VAL A 81 -5.62 -0.08 7.19
CA VAL A 81 -5.32 0.44 8.52
C VAL A 81 -6.03 -0.42 9.55
N TYR A 82 -5.29 -0.92 10.52
CA TYR A 82 -5.78 -1.75 11.61
C TYR A 82 -5.66 -1.03 12.95
N ASN A 83 -6.60 -1.31 13.85
CA ASN A 83 -6.58 -0.85 15.24
C ASN A 83 -6.55 0.68 15.39
N ALA A 84 -7.16 1.41 14.48
CA ALA A 84 -7.38 2.84 14.64
C ALA A 84 -8.21 3.11 15.90
N LYS A 85 -7.83 4.10 16.70
CA LYS A 85 -8.54 4.50 17.91
C LYS A 85 -9.89 5.10 17.52
N ARG A 86 -10.91 4.79 18.32
CA ARG A 86 -12.26 5.35 18.15
C ARG A 86 -12.58 6.34 19.24
N ASP A 87 -13.32 7.37 18.88
CA ASP A 87 -13.95 8.28 19.81
C ASP A 87 -15.18 7.65 20.49
N ALA A 88 -15.84 8.40 21.38
CA ALA A 88 -17.05 7.94 22.08
C ALA A 88 -18.25 7.70 21.14
N GLY A 89 -18.25 8.28 19.95
CA GLY A 89 -19.25 8.07 18.89
C GLY A 89 -18.92 6.91 17.95
N GLY A 90 -17.79 6.20 18.16
CA GLY A 90 -17.32 5.11 17.32
C GLY A 90 -16.58 5.56 16.04
N GLY A 91 -16.39 6.86 15.84
CA GLY A 91 -15.66 7.43 14.71
C GLY A 91 -14.14 7.33 14.86
N THR A 92 -13.41 7.37 13.74
CA THR A 92 -11.96 7.48 13.73
C THR A 92 -11.54 8.86 13.23
N ASN A 93 -10.35 9.33 13.62
CA ASN A 93 -9.77 10.58 13.12
C ASN A 93 -8.35 10.32 12.61
N LEU A 94 -8.29 9.86 11.37
CA LEU A 94 -7.04 9.50 10.70
C LEU A 94 -6.69 10.55 9.66
N THR A 95 -5.40 10.84 9.55
CA THR A 95 -4.81 11.63 8.46
C THR A 95 -3.82 10.76 7.70
N VAL A 96 -3.91 10.79 6.38
CA VAL A 96 -3.00 10.05 5.48
C VAL A 96 -2.21 11.04 4.64
N GLN A 97 -0.92 10.81 4.52
CA GLN A 97 -0.02 11.55 3.62
C GLN A 97 0.88 10.56 2.87
N ALA A 98 0.96 10.73 1.55
CA ALA A 98 1.90 10.01 0.71
C ALA A 98 3.04 10.94 0.25
N GLN A 99 4.26 10.41 0.28
CA GLN A 99 5.47 11.10 -0.14
C GLN A 99 6.27 10.19 -1.06
N VAL A 100 6.79 10.75 -2.14
CA VAL A 100 7.73 10.07 -3.03
C VAL A 100 9.12 10.63 -2.77
N MET A 101 10.05 9.74 -2.45
CA MET A 101 11.43 10.06 -2.12
C MET A 101 12.38 9.51 -3.18
N ARG A 102 13.49 10.18 -3.40
CA ARG A 102 14.63 9.67 -4.17
C ARG A 102 15.91 10.07 -3.47
N ASP A 103 16.77 9.10 -3.16
CA ASP A 103 18.05 9.33 -2.47
C ASP A 103 17.88 10.15 -1.18
N GLY A 104 16.79 9.90 -0.45
CA GLY A 104 16.44 10.61 0.79
C GLY A 104 15.83 12.01 0.58
N GLN A 105 15.70 12.49 -0.65
CA GLN A 105 15.09 13.79 -0.98
C GLN A 105 13.60 13.65 -1.32
N LEU A 106 12.80 14.60 -0.85
CA LEU A 106 11.37 14.67 -1.17
C LEU A 106 11.18 15.17 -2.60
N MET A 107 10.58 14.34 -3.45
CA MET A 107 10.28 14.65 -4.86
C MET A 107 8.84 15.06 -5.08
N LEU A 108 7.91 14.42 -4.36
CA LEU A 108 6.47 14.66 -4.45
C LEU A 108 5.82 14.41 -3.09
N SER A 109 4.86 15.24 -2.71
CA SER A 109 4.02 15.02 -1.54
C SER A 109 2.56 15.18 -1.93
N SER A 110 1.71 14.23 -1.52
CA SER A 110 0.26 14.41 -1.64
C SER A 110 -0.24 15.42 -0.59
N PRO A 111 -1.37 16.08 -0.84
CA PRO A 111 -2.11 16.72 0.24
C PRO A 111 -2.47 15.71 1.33
N GLU A 112 -2.58 16.17 2.56
CA GLU A 112 -3.12 15.35 3.63
C GLU A 112 -4.60 15.03 3.37
N ARG A 113 -4.97 13.77 3.61
CA ARG A 113 -6.34 13.28 3.47
C ARG A 113 -6.88 12.86 4.84
N HIS A 114 -8.02 13.41 5.22
CA HIS A 114 -8.71 13.00 6.43
C HIS A 114 -9.66 11.83 6.15
N LEU A 115 -9.48 10.74 6.88
CA LEU A 115 -10.36 9.58 6.88
C LEU A 115 -11.28 9.66 8.10
N LYS A 116 -12.50 10.14 7.90
CA LYS A 116 -13.48 10.35 8.99
C LYS A 116 -14.40 9.16 9.24
N GLN A 117 -14.38 8.14 8.38
CA GLN A 117 -15.34 7.06 8.44
C GLN A 117 -14.65 5.71 8.37
N ALA A 118 -14.95 4.83 9.34
CA ALA A 118 -14.66 3.42 9.21
C ALA A 118 -15.52 2.83 8.09
N GLY A 119 -14.94 1.97 7.26
CA GLY A 119 -15.69 1.15 6.30
C GLY A 119 -16.64 0.16 7.03
N PRO A 120 -17.23 -0.78 6.30
CA PRO A 120 -18.13 -1.79 6.88
C PRO A 120 -17.43 -2.65 7.95
N ASP A 121 -16.11 -2.79 7.86
CA ASP A 121 -15.29 -3.42 8.90
C ASP A 121 -14.49 -2.33 9.64
N PRO A 122 -14.93 -1.97 10.86
CA PRO A 122 -14.31 -0.91 11.63
C PRO A 122 -12.90 -1.23 12.12
N ASP A 123 -12.51 -2.49 12.14
CA ASP A 123 -11.17 -2.93 12.56
C ASP A 123 -10.18 -3.02 11.40
N ARG A 124 -10.67 -2.84 10.15
CA ARG A 124 -9.88 -2.85 8.93
C ARG A 124 -10.35 -1.77 7.96
N ILE A 125 -9.72 -0.61 7.98
CA ILE A 125 -10.07 0.54 7.14
C ILE A 125 -9.24 0.50 5.86
N PRO A 126 -9.86 0.29 4.67
CA PRO A 126 -9.15 0.39 3.41
C PRO A 126 -8.90 1.84 3.05
N PHE A 127 -7.71 2.11 2.52
CA PHE A 127 -7.37 3.39 1.91
C PHE A 127 -6.62 3.14 0.60
N GLY A 128 -6.93 3.92 -0.42
CA GLY A 128 -6.22 3.91 -1.69
C GLY A 128 -6.29 5.26 -2.36
N GLU A 129 -5.23 5.61 -3.07
CA GLU A 129 -5.11 6.85 -3.83
C GLU A 129 -4.17 6.65 -5.02
N GLU A 130 -4.18 7.62 -5.94
CA GLU A 130 -3.32 7.61 -7.12
C GLU A 130 -2.41 8.84 -7.15
N LEU A 131 -1.15 8.63 -7.55
CA LEU A 131 -0.15 9.66 -7.76
C LEU A 131 0.17 9.78 -9.26
N ALA A 132 0.24 11.01 -9.77
CA ALA A 132 0.68 11.25 -11.13
C ALA A 132 2.22 11.23 -11.20
N LEU A 133 2.78 10.39 -12.08
CA LEU A 133 4.23 10.22 -12.20
C LEU A 133 4.89 11.19 -13.20
N LYS A 134 4.14 11.98 -13.94
CA LYS A 134 4.61 12.82 -15.05
C LYS A 134 5.72 13.81 -14.67
N THR A 135 5.79 14.22 -13.42
CA THR A 135 6.80 15.17 -12.90
C THR A 135 8.09 14.49 -12.47
N LEU A 136 8.08 13.17 -12.33
CA LEU A 136 9.24 12.40 -11.92
C LEU A 136 10.10 12.03 -13.14
N ALA A 137 11.41 12.12 -13.02
CA ALA A 137 12.34 11.61 -14.03
C ALA A 137 12.39 10.07 -13.97
N PRO A 138 12.81 9.36 -15.03
CA PRO A 138 13.07 7.92 -14.94
C PRO A 138 14.06 7.59 -13.81
N GLY A 139 13.79 6.49 -13.10
CA GLY A 139 14.65 6.05 -11.99
C GLY A 139 13.89 5.34 -10.88
N THR A 140 14.59 4.98 -9.82
CA THR A 140 14.05 4.31 -8.64
C THR A 140 13.62 5.34 -7.59
N TYR A 141 12.50 5.07 -6.94
CA TYR A 141 11.87 5.93 -5.93
C TYR A 141 11.32 5.08 -4.79
N ASP A 142 11.20 5.68 -3.62
CA ASP A 142 10.48 5.13 -2.47
C ASP A 142 9.14 5.86 -2.31
N LEU A 143 8.04 5.11 -2.29
CA LEU A 143 6.75 5.60 -1.83
C LEU A 143 6.66 5.40 -0.32
N ARG A 144 6.49 6.49 0.42
CA ARG A 144 6.25 6.51 1.86
C ARG A 144 4.81 6.93 2.12
N VAL A 145 4.05 6.09 2.81
CA VAL A 145 2.68 6.41 3.23
C VAL A 145 2.65 6.45 4.75
N THR A 146 2.34 7.61 5.30
CA THR A 146 2.22 7.85 6.74
C THR A 146 0.76 8.03 7.10
N ILE A 147 0.32 7.32 8.13
CA ILE A 147 -1.02 7.46 8.70
C ILE A 147 -0.88 7.89 10.16
N THR A 148 -1.54 8.99 10.50
CA THR A 148 -1.58 9.56 11.83
C THR A 148 -2.97 9.39 12.40
N ASP A 149 -3.05 8.79 13.59
CA ASP A 149 -4.27 8.70 14.40
C ASP A 149 -4.26 9.82 15.42
N SER A 150 -5.07 10.85 15.17
CA SER A 150 -5.15 12.04 16.03
C SER A 150 -5.79 11.75 17.39
N ILE A 151 -6.62 10.69 17.50
CA ILE A 151 -7.24 10.29 18.76
C ILE A 151 -6.23 9.60 19.67
N ALA A 152 -5.39 8.72 19.08
CA ALA A 152 -4.34 8.02 19.82
C ALA A 152 -3.05 8.83 19.95
N GLY A 153 -2.85 9.88 19.15
CA GLY A 153 -1.60 10.63 19.08
C GLY A 153 -0.43 9.81 18.54
N THR A 154 -0.70 8.84 17.66
CA THR A 154 0.30 7.92 17.11
C THR A 154 0.33 7.97 15.59
N SER A 155 1.51 7.71 15.01
CA SER A 155 1.69 7.62 13.56
C SER A 155 2.43 6.34 13.21
N VAL A 156 2.07 5.76 12.07
CA VAL A 156 2.77 4.61 11.47
C VAL A 156 3.05 4.90 10.00
N THR A 157 4.16 4.37 9.51
CA THR A 157 4.62 4.59 8.14
C THR A 157 4.93 3.25 7.49
N GLN A 158 4.49 3.09 6.24
CA GLN A 158 4.93 2.02 5.35
C GLN A 158 5.68 2.61 4.17
N MET A 159 6.66 1.84 3.67
CA MET A 159 7.48 2.21 2.52
C MET A 159 7.54 1.06 1.53
N ILE A 160 7.58 1.40 0.25
CA ILE A 160 7.78 0.46 -0.85
C ILE A 160 8.50 1.16 -2.00
N ASP A 161 9.43 0.47 -2.62
CA ASP A 161 10.16 0.97 -3.78
C ASP A 161 9.40 0.72 -5.09
N PHE A 162 9.61 1.62 -6.06
CA PHE A 162 9.07 1.52 -7.42
C PHE A 162 9.99 2.20 -8.43
N ILE A 163 9.81 1.85 -9.70
CA ILE A 163 10.62 2.35 -10.80
C ILE A 163 9.73 3.13 -11.77
N VAL A 164 10.15 4.34 -12.11
CA VAL A 164 9.60 5.14 -13.22
C VAL A 164 10.43 4.87 -14.47
N LEU A 165 9.73 4.49 -15.58
CA LEU A 165 10.34 4.20 -16.88
C LEU A 165 10.37 5.43 -17.78
#